data_d4bb60431c7f7765cde1d08fce41e86c
#
_entry.id   d4bb60431c7f7765cde1d08fce41e86c
#
_cell.length_a   1.000
_cell.length_b   1.000
_cell.length_c   1.000
_cell.angle_alpha   90.00
_cell.angle_beta   90.00
_cell.angle_gamma   90.00
#
_symmetry.space_group_name_H-M   'P 1'
#
loop_
_entity.id
_entity.type
_entity.pdbx_description
1 polymer ?
#
loop_
_entity_poly.entity_id
_entity_poly.type
_entity_poly.pdbx_seq_one_letter_code
_entity_poly.pdbx_strand_id
1 'polypeptide(L)'
;NGNTLTGGTSGVVANVVGFVATDGTDPDTLFVKYRNAGTDNASHSFTDGETLTSGHADAMTAVNNTTQLGCAVHIDEGTYYINGYFVNVDAQTLVLDKYTNVPDYRVGLTITESFITSTDDTTLLDNATGSSNANATGAHRFKIDLTLAKLTLTSTADANFIELIRLNGGIVEHKVEATTYNILEDTLARRTFDESGNYIVAGFELDVRESLIDG
;
A
#
# COMPACT_ATOMS: atom_id res chain seq x y z
N ASN A 1 5.06 -9.63 -2.85
CA ASN A 1 3.70 -9.20 -3.22
C ASN A 1 3.41 -9.59 -4.67
N GLY A 2 2.18 -10.00 -4.97
CA GLY A 2 1.74 -10.36 -6.32
C GLY A 2 1.98 -11.82 -6.74
N ASN A 3 2.72 -12.61 -5.99
CA ASN A 3 2.90 -14.04 -6.29
C ASN A 3 1.60 -14.80 -6.05
N THR A 4 1.35 -15.77 -6.93
CA THR A 4 0.20 -16.66 -6.82
C THR A 4 0.59 -17.92 -6.05
N LEU A 5 -0.26 -18.35 -5.11
CA LEU A 5 -0.13 -19.59 -4.37
C LEU A 5 -1.23 -20.55 -4.79
N THR A 6 -0.90 -21.82 -4.89
CA THR A 6 -1.85 -22.90 -5.17
C THR A 6 -1.76 -23.96 -4.08
N GLY A 7 -2.90 -24.31 -3.49
CA GLY A 7 -3.00 -25.38 -2.51
C GLY A 7 -2.90 -26.75 -3.18
N GLY A 8 -2.01 -27.60 -2.66
CA GLY A 8 -1.73 -28.91 -3.24
C GLY A 8 -2.87 -29.91 -3.05
N THR A 9 -3.68 -29.74 -2.00
CA THR A 9 -4.82 -30.61 -1.70
C THR A 9 -6.15 -29.97 -2.14
N SER A 10 -6.34 -28.72 -1.77
CA SER A 10 -7.58 -27.99 -2.09
C SER A 10 -7.67 -27.56 -3.55
N GLY A 11 -6.55 -27.32 -4.21
CA GLY A 11 -6.50 -26.69 -5.53
C GLY A 11 -6.94 -25.23 -5.54
N VAL A 12 -7.12 -24.62 -4.37
CA VAL A 12 -7.49 -23.21 -4.23
C VAL A 12 -6.32 -22.33 -4.66
N VAL A 13 -6.62 -21.25 -5.34
CA VAL A 13 -5.62 -20.29 -5.83
C VAL A 13 -5.79 -18.94 -5.16
N ALA A 14 -4.69 -18.39 -4.66
CA ALA A 14 -4.69 -17.09 -3.98
C ALA A 14 -3.48 -16.24 -4.38
N ASN A 15 -3.64 -14.91 -4.35
CA ASN A 15 -2.55 -13.95 -4.51
C ASN A 15 -2.03 -13.53 -3.14
N VAL A 16 -0.71 -13.44 -3.02
CA VAL A 16 -0.06 -12.89 -1.82
C VAL A 16 -0.18 -11.37 -1.83
N VAL A 17 -0.83 -10.83 -0.82
CA VAL A 17 -1.02 -9.40 -0.61
C VAL A 17 0.04 -8.83 0.32
N GLY A 18 0.42 -9.59 1.35
CA GLY A 18 1.41 -9.14 2.34
C GLY A 18 2.05 -10.31 3.07
N PHE A 19 3.14 -9.98 3.74
CA PHE A 19 3.90 -10.90 4.60
C PHE A 19 4.20 -10.19 5.92
N VAL A 20 4.03 -10.91 7.01
CA VAL A 20 4.46 -10.47 8.34
C VAL A 20 5.38 -11.55 8.89
N ALA A 21 6.61 -11.16 9.17
CA ALA A 21 7.58 -12.06 9.77
C ALA A 21 7.17 -12.44 11.20
N THR A 22 7.68 -13.57 11.66
CA THR A 22 7.52 -14.03 13.04
C THR A 22 8.00 -12.97 14.04
N ASP A 23 7.28 -12.81 15.14
CA ASP A 23 7.66 -11.97 16.28
C ASP A 23 8.15 -12.79 17.48
N GLY A 24 8.33 -14.10 17.29
CA GLY A 24 8.72 -15.06 18.31
C GLY A 24 7.54 -15.71 19.06
N THR A 25 6.35 -15.15 18.94
CA THR A 25 5.09 -15.70 19.44
C THR A 25 4.26 -16.28 18.32
N ASP A 26 4.08 -15.50 17.26
CA ASP A 26 3.38 -15.91 16.05
C ASP A 26 4.36 -16.33 14.95
N PRO A 27 4.05 -17.36 14.17
CA PRO A 27 4.87 -17.77 13.03
C PRO A 27 4.81 -16.73 11.90
N ASP A 28 5.67 -16.93 10.90
CA ASP A 28 5.59 -16.22 9.64
C ASP A 28 4.18 -16.31 9.05
N THR A 29 3.57 -15.17 8.72
CA THR A 29 2.18 -15.10 8.29
C THR A 29 2.07 -14.46 6.92
N LEU A 30 1.42 -15.16 5.99
CA LEU A 30 1.08 -14.64 4.67
C LEU A 30 -0.37 -14.12 4.66
N PHE A 31 -0.55 -12.92 4.14
CA PHE A 31 -1.86 -12.40 3.80
C PHE A 31 -2.15 -12.69 2.34
N VAL A 32 -3.25 -13.38 2.09
CA VAL A 32 -3.63 -13.80 0.76
C VAL A 32 -5.04 -13.34 0.42
N LYS A 33 -5.27 -13.08 -0.86
CA LYS A 33 -6.60 -12.86 -1.42
C LYS A 33 -6.92 -14.03 -2.33
N TYR A 34 -7.92 -14.81 -1.97
CA TYR A 34 -8.36 -15.95 -2.78
C TYR A 34 -8.92 -15.48 -4.12
N ARG A 35 -8.54 -16.15 -5.19
CA ARG A 35 -8.98 -15.87 -6.57
C ARG A 35 -9.97 -16.89 -7.08
N ASN A 36 -9.66 -18.16 -6.92
CA ASN A 36 -10.44 -19.25 -7.44
C ASN A 36 -10.78 -20.23 -6.32
N ALA A 37 -11.94 -20.83 -6.41
CA ALA A 37 -12.30 -21.99 -5.61
C ALA A 37 -11.39 -23.18 -5.96
N GLY A 38 -11.39 -24.16 -5.09
CA GLY A 38 -10.68 -25.42 -5.30
C GLY A 38 -11.19 -26.19 -6.52
N THR A 39 -10.48 -27.25 -6.86
CA THR A 39 -10.84 -28.15 -7.98
C THR A 39 -12.20 -28.84 -7.79
N ASP A 40 -12.70 -28.89 -6.56
CA ASP A 40 -14.02 -29.40 -6.16
C ASP A 40 -15.14 -28.36 -6.30
N ASN A 41 -14.81 -27.09 -6.64
CA ASN A 41 -15.70 -25.93 -6.65
C ASN A 41 -16.44 -25.67 -5.32
N ALA A 42 -15.97 -26.26 -4.23
CA ALA A 42 -16.57 -26.16 -2.90
C ALA A 42 -15.59 -25.54 -1.90
N SER A 43 -14.30 -25.81 -2.03
CA SER A 43 -13.26 -25.24 -1.17
C SER A 43 -12.97 -23.80 -1.57
N HIS A 44 -13.06 -22.88 -0.61
CA HIS A 44 -12.82 -21.44 -0.83
C HIS A 44 -11.62 -20.89 -0.07
N SER A 45 -10.95 -21.73 0.71
CA SER A 45 -9.76 -21.41 1.48
C SER A 45 -8.78 -22.57 1.44
N PHE A 46 -7.53 -22.30 1.77
CA PHE A 46 -6.53 -23.36 1.91
C PHE A 46 -6.92 -24.34 3.04
N THR A 47 -6.57 -25.60 2.83
CA THR A 47 -6.77 -26.66 3.82
C THR A 47 -5.60 -26.68 4.79
N ASP A 48 -5.88 -26.88 6.07
CA ASP A 48 -4.85 -27.01 7.09
C ASP A 48 -3.89 -28.16 6.77
N GLY A 49 -2.59 -27.89 6.89
CA GLY A 49 -1.52 -28.86 6.64
C GLY A 49 -1.18 -29.09 5.17
N GLU A 50 -1.86 -28.44 4.22
CA GLU A 50 -1.53 -28.63 2.81
C GLU A 50 -0.25 -27.90 2.39
N THR A 51 0.38 -28.42 1.35
CA THR A 51 1.54 -27.79 0.71
C THR A 51 1.06 -26.70 -0.22
N LEU A 52 1.62 -25.50 -0.06
CA LEU A 52 1.38 -24.35 -0.92
C LEU A 52 2.54 -24.19 -1.90
N THR A 53 2.23 -24.08 -3.18
CA THR A 53 3.22 -23.91 -4.25
C THR A 53 3.07 -22.54 -4.90
N SER A 54 4.20 -21.86 -5.15
CA SER A 54 4.23 -20.51 -5.72
C SER A 54 4.75 -20.47 -7.16
N GLY A 55 4.96 -21.60 -7.79
CA GLY A 55 5.69 -21.69 -9.08
C GLY A 55 7.19 -21.49 -8.96
N HIS A 56 7.72 -21.24 -7.75
CA HIS A 56 9.14 -21.29 -7.40
C HIS A 56 9.49 -22.63 -6.75
N ALA A 57 10.78 -22.92 -6.64
CA ALA A 57 11.25 -24.22 -6.13
C ALA A 57 10.91 -24.47 -4.65
N ASP A 58 10.61 -23.43 -3.89
CA ASP A 58 10.32 -23.52 -2.46
C ASP A 58 8.83 -23.81 -2.23
N ALA A 59 8.55 -24.89 -1.54
CA ALA A 59 7.20 -25.23 -1.08
C ALA A 59 7.02 -24.78 0.37
N MET A 60 5.86 -24.21 0.66
CA MET A 60 5.44 -23.84 2.01
C MET A 60 4.34 -24.78 2.47
N THR A 61 4.21 -24.99 3.77
CA THR A 61 3.12 -25.79 4.33
C THR A 61 2.20 -24.87 5.14
N ALA A 62 0.91 -24.90 4.85
CA ALA A 62 -0.09 -24.27 5.71
C ALA A 62 -0.14 -25.03 7.04
N VAL A 63 0.15 -24.33 8.13
CA VAL A 63 0.12 -24.94 9.47
C VAL A 63 -1.33 -25.14 9.91
N ASN A 64 -1.61 -26.11 10.75
CA ASN A 64 -2.98 -26.41 11.22
C ASN A 64 -3.64 -25.23 11.95
N ASN A 65 -4.91 -25.02 11.73
CA ASN A 65 -5.74 -23.92 12.29
C ASN A 65 -5.28 -22.52 11.92
N THR A 66 -4.68 -22.35 10.75
CA THR A 66 -4.04 -21.09 10.36
C THR A 66 -4.79 -20.25 9.34
N THR A 67 -5.83 -20.83 8.71
CA THR A 67 -6.62 -20.09 7.74
C THR A 67 -7.63 -19.21 8.46
N GLN A 68 -7.27 -17.96 8.76
CA GLN A 68 -8.10 -17.00 9.48
C GLN A 68 -8.36 -15.75 8.65
N LEU A 69 -9.33 -14.96 9.09
CA LEU A 69 -9.61 -13.67 8.49
C LEU A 69 -8.69 -12.63 9.13
N GLY A 70 -7.93 -11.93 8.30
CA GLY A 70 -7.15 -10.76 8.68
C GLY A 70 -7.63 -9.53 7.93
N CYS A 71 -7.07 -8.37 8.26
CA CYS A 71 -7.32 -7.14 7.54
C CYS A 71 -6.02 -6.40 7.22
N ALA A 72 -6.02 -5.76 6.06
CA ALA A 72 -4.92 -4.93 5.60
C ALA A 72 -5.45 -3.71 4.90
N VAL A 73 -4.66 -2.63 4.88
CA VAL A 73 -4.92 -1.45 4.09
C VAL A 73 -3.82 -1.26 3.06
N HIS A 74 -4.19 -0.73 1.93
CA HIS A 74 -3.30 -0.43 0.83
C HIS A 74 -3.43 1.04 0.46
N ILE A 75 -2.30 1.67 0.15
CA ILE A 75 -2.22 2.99 -0.45
C ILE A 75 -1.50 2.85 -1.78
N ASP A 76 -2.06 3.42 -2.83
CA ASP A 76 -1.43 3.48 -4.14
C ASP A 76 -0.30 4.52 -4.14
N GLU A 77 0.56 4.45 -5.15
CA GLU A 77 1.58 5.47 -5.37
C GLU A 77 0.95 6.84 -5.58
N GLY A 78 1.58 7.87 -5.06
CA GLY A 78 1.07 9.23 -5.17
C GLY A 78 2.05 10.28 -4.69
N THR A 79 1.68 11.55 -4.86
CA THR A 79 2.49 12.69 -4.41
C THR A 79 1.72 13.47 -3.36
N TYR A 80 2.34 13.67 -2.21
CA TYR A 80 1.80 14.41 -1.08
C TYR A 80 2.55 15.73 -0.90
N TYR A 81 1.83 16.79 -0.51
CA TYR A 81 2.44 18.07 -0.15
C TYR A 81 2.60 18.13 1.37
N ILE A 82 3.86 18.05 1.83
CA ILE A 82 4.23 17.94 3.26
C ILE A 82 5.31 18.97 3.57
N ASN A 83 5.10 19.77 4.62
CA ASN A 83 6.08 20.73 5.15
C ASN A 83 6.71 21.65 4.07
N GLY A 84 5.96 21.99 3.02
CA GLY A 84 6.44 22.83 1.93
C GLY A 84 7.06 22.08 0.75
N TYR A 85 7.06 20.74 0.77
CA TYR A 85 7.67 19.89 -0.25
C TYR A 85 6.64 18.93 -0.87
N PHE A 86 6.83 18.64 -2.15
CA PHE A 86 6.12 17.52 -2.81
C PHE A 86 6.92 16.24 -2.60
N VAL A 87 6.32 15.28 -1.91
CA VAL A 87 6.94 14.00 -1.55
C VAL A 87 6.23 12.89 -2.29
N ASN A 88 6.96 12.11 -3.07
CA ASN A 88 6.44 10.92 -3.72
C ASN A 88 6.41 9.77 -2.74
N VAL A 89 5.32 9.04 -2.74
CA VAL A 89 5.09 7.86 -1.92
C VAL A 89 4.84 6.69 -2.84
N ASP A 90 5.61 5.64 -2.68
CA ASP A 90 5.39 4.38 -3.39
C ASP A 90 4.16 3.65 -2.80
N ALA A 91 3.59 2.75 -3.60
CA ALA A 91 2.50 1.91 -3.13
C ALA A 91 2.92 1.08 -1.91
N GLN A 92 2.14 1.13 -0.84
CA GLN A 92 2.41 0.43 0.41
C GLN A 92 1.20 -0.36 0.88
N THR A 93 1.46 -1.52 1.48
CA THR A 93 0.43 -2.35 2.13
C THR A 93 0.80 -2.55 3.58
N LEU A 94 -0.14 -2.25 4.48
CA LEU A 94 0.01 -2.44 5.91
C LEU A 94 -1.03 -3.44 6.41
N VAL A 95 -0.58 -4.46 7.08
CA VAL A 95 -1.46 -5.39 7.79
C VAL A 95 -1.90 -4.75 9.12
N LEU A 96 -3.20 -4.62 9.29
CA LEU A 96 -3.78 -4.08 10.51
C LEU A 96 -3.87 -5.16 11.59
N ASP A 97 -4.51 -6.27 11.27
CA ASP A 97 -4.63 -7.42 12.18
C ASP A 97 -4.50 -8.74 11.43
N LYS A 98 -3.88 -9.71 12.11
CA LYS A 98 -3.66 -11.05 11.58
C LYS A 98 -4.91 -11.93 11.68
N TYR A 99 -5.70 -11.78 12.75
CA TYR A 99 -6.73 -12.74 13.18
C TYR A 99 -8.12 -12.14 13.31
N THR A 100 -8.31 -10.90 12.89
CA THR A 100 -9.61 -10.24 12.88
C THR A 100 -9.79 -9.38 11.63
N ASN A 101 -11.03 -9.30 11.16
CA ASN A 101 -11.45 -8.40 10.10
C ASN A 101 -12.21 -7.17 10.62
N VAL A 102 -12.16 -6.94 11.94
CA VAL A 102 -12.83 -5.82 12.62
C VAL A 102 -11.76 -4.94 13.29
N PRO A 103 -10.99 -4.16 12.51
CA PRO A 103 -9.90 -3.35 13.04
C PRO A 103 -10.40 -2.09 13.74
N ASP A 104 -9.65 -1.67 14.79
CA ASP A 104 -9.86 -0.47 15.57
C ASP A 104 -8.60 0.41 15.55
N TYR A 105 -8.36 1.09 14.41
CA TYR A 105 -7.14 1.85 14.19
C TYR A 105 -7.37 3.17 13.47
N ARG A 106 -6.46 4.09 13.75
CA ARG A 106 -6.19 5.26 12.93
C ARG A 106 -5.06 4.88 11.98
N VAL A 107 -5.28 4.97 10.69
CA VAL A 107 -4.28 4.61 9.66
C VAL A 107 -3.90 5.85 8.87
N GLY A 108 -2.62 6.02 8.64
CA GLY A 108 -2.12 7.20 7.98
C GLY A 108 -0.64 7.10 7.65
N LEU A 109 -0.06 8.22 7.28
CA LEU A 109 1.35 8.33 6.92
C LEU A 109 2.15 8.93 8.08
N THR A 110 3.21 8.24 8.48
CA THR A 110 4.22 8.78 9.41
C THR A 110 5.28 9.50 8.60
N ILE A 111 5.57 10.74 8.99
CA ILE A 111 6.60 11.59 8.40
C ILE A 111 7.92 11.30 9.12
N THR A 112 8.95 10.97 8.36
CA THR A 112 10.32 10.84 8.87
C THR A 112 11.22 11.78 8.08
N GLU A 113 11.82 12.74 8.78
CA GLU A 113 12.78 13.68 8.22
C GLU A 113 14.20 13.24 8.57
N SER A 114 15.09 13.23 7.60
CA SER A 114 16.47 12.80 7.77
C SER A 114 17.41 13.56 6.84
N PHE A 115 18.70 13.45 7.11
CA PHE A 115 19.75 13.94 6.23
C PHE A 115 20.56 12.76 5.71
N ILE A 116 20.68 12.68 4.39
CA ILE A 116 21.58 11.75 3.73
C ILE A 116 22.94 12.42 3.64
N THR A 117 23.94 11.77 4.21
CA THR A 117 25.33 12.22 4.23
C THR A 117 26.17 11.43 3.24
N SER A 118 27.43 11.84 3.02
CA SER A 118 28.37 11.09 2.19
C SER A 118 28.75 9.72 2.76
N THR A 119 28.41 9.45 4.03
CA THR A 119 28.57 8.11 4.64
C THR A 119 27.45 7.16 4.19
N ASP A 120 26.25 7.72 3.99
CA ASP A 120 25.08 6.95 3.56
C ASP A 120 25.06 6.77 2.04
N ASP A 121 25.51 7.78 1.31
CA ASP A 121 25.56 7.79 -0.15
C ASP A 121 26.92 8.33 -0.63
N THR A 122 27.79 7.45 -1.07
CA THR A 122 29.13 7.78 -1.56
C THR A 122 29.12 8.60 -2.84
N THR A 123 28.01 8.69 -3.56
CA THR A 123 27.87 9.57 -4.73
C THR A 123 27.88 11.05 -4.36
N LEU A 124 27.73 11.37 -3.06
CA LEU A 124 27.86 12.72 -2.52
C LEU A 124 29.32 13.15 -2.27
N LEU A 125 30.27 12.26 -2.48
CA LEU A 125 31.69 12.60 -2.46
C LEU A 125 32.07 13.35 -3.74
N ASP A 126 33.05 14.25 -3.63
CA ASP A 126 33.60 14.94 -4.80
C ASP A 126 34.27 13.92 -5.73
N ASN A 127 33.92 13.95 -7.02
CA ASN A 127 34.45 13.08 -8.05
C ASN A 127 35.70 13.64 -8.74
N ALA A 128 36.29 14.72 -8.22
CA ALA A 128 37.48 15.36 -8.77
C ALA A 128 38.71 14.45 -8.67
N THR A 129 38.88 13.56 -9.66
CA THR A 129 40.00 12.62 -9.71
C THR A 129 41.34 13.35 -9.91
N GLY A 130 42.34 12.99 -9.09
CA GLY A 130 43.70 13.56 -9.22
C GLY A 130 43.88 14.96 -8.64
N SER A 131 42.93 15.50 -7.90
CA SER A 131 43.04 16.75 -7.15
C SER A 131 43.05 16.53 -5.64
N SER A 132 43.46 17.56 -4.88
CA SER A 132 43.42 17.52 -3.41
C SER A 132 42.00 17.37 -2.83
N ASN A 133 40.98 17.64 -3.64
CA ASN A 133 39.58 17.55 -3.25
C ASN A 133 38.93 16.18 -3.58
N ALA A 134 39.70 15.24 -4.17
CA ALA A 134 39.17 13.91 -4.46
C ALA A 134 38.59 13.27 -3.19
N ASN A 135 37.37 12.78 -3.29
CA ASN A 135 36.59 12.19 -2.17
C ASN A 135 36.31 13.17 -1.00
N ALA A 136 36.39 14.48 -1.20
CA ALA A 136 35.93 15.42 -0.20
C ALA A 136 34.41 15.25 0.01
N THR A 137 33.95 15.45 1.25
CA THR A 137 32.52 15.37 1.59
C THR A 137 31.74 16.48 0.88
N GLY A 138 30.73 16.09 0.12
CA GLY A 138 29.80 17.03 -0.53
C GLY A 138 28.66 17.50 0.39
N ALA A 139 27.71 18.21 -0.19
CA ALA A 139 26.55 18.70 0.52
C ALA A 139 25.63 17.55 0.94
N HIS A 140 25.11 17.64 2.16
CA HIS A 140 24.08 16.71 2.65
C HIS A 140 22.76 16.98 1.93
N ARG A 141 21.94 15.94 1.77
CA ARG A 141 20.59 16.03 1.20
C ARG A 141 19.55 15.85 2.28
N PHE A 142 18.59 16.76 2.33
CA PHE A 142 17.41 16.60 3.15
C PHE A 142 16.46 15.58 2.50
N LYS A 143 15.98 14.64 3.30
CA LYS A 143 15.09 13.57 2.86
C LYS A 143 13.84 13.54 3.74
N ILE A 144 12.68 13.45 3.11
CA ILE A 144 11.40 13.20 3.78
C ILE A 144 10.89 11.87 3.29
N ASP A 145 10.67 10.94 4.21
CA ASP A 145 10.03 9.65 3.94
C ASP A 145 8.63 9.61 4.56
N LEU A 146 7.70 9.05 3.81
CA LEU A 146 6.33 8.82 4.25
C LEU A 146 6.07 7.32 4.29
N THR A 147 5.78 6.81 5.49
CA THR A 147 5.55 5.38 5.70
C THR A 147 4.13 5.15 6.21
N LEU A 148 3.42 4.23 5.58
CA LEU A 148 2.08 3.83 6.01
C LEU A 148 2.15 3.16 7.39
N ALA A 149 1.42 3.72 8.34
CA ALA A 149 1.43 3.27 9.73
C ALA A 149 0.02 3.22 10.32
N LYS A 150 -0.12 2.49 11.42
CA LYS A 150 -1.35 2.42 12.21
C LYS A 150 -1.10 2.89 13.63
N LEU A 151 -2.06 3.60 14.20
CA LEU A 151 -2.10 4.00 15.60
C LEU A 151 -3.40 3.49 16.21
N THR A 152 -3.41 3.24 17.51
CA THR A 152 -4.65 2.93 18.24
C THR A 152 -5.58 4.15 18.22
N LEU A 153 -6.89 3.95 18.34
CA LEU A 153 -7.88 5.04 18.35
C LEU A 153 -7.62 6.07 19.47
N THR A 154 -7.04 5.62 20.58
CA THR A 154 -6.73 6.46 21.75
C THR A 154 -5.35 7.12 21.71
N SER A 155 -4.55 6.83 20.69
CA SER A 155 -3.21 7.42 20.56
C SER A 155 -3.28 8.92 20.33
N THR A 156 -2.43 9.67 21.02
CA THR A 156 -2.24 11.12 20.85
C THR A 156 -0.87 11.45 20.21
N ALA A 157 -0.19 10.44 19.65
CA ALA A 157 1.13 10.57 19.04
C ALA A 157 1.04 11.13 17.61
N ASP A 158 0.52 12.35 17.46
CA ASP A 158 0.15 12.92 16.16
C ASP A 158 1.19 13.88 15.56
N ALA A 159 2.28 14.16 16.27
CA ALA A 159 3.24 15.20 15.84
C ALA A 159 3.81 14.99 14.41
N ASN A 160 3.99 13.73 14.01
CA ASN A 160 4.51 13.35 12.69
C ASN A 160 3.60 12.35 11.98
N PHE A 161 2.30 12.34 12.31
CA PHE A 161 1.35 11.39 11.76
C PHE A 161 0.19 12.12 11.07
N ILE A 162 -0.05 11.78 9.82
CA ILE A 162 -1.16 12.29 9.02
C ILE A 162 -2.21 11.19 8.91
N GLU A 163 -3.31 11.32 9.62
CA GLU A 163 -4.42 10.38 9.55
C GLU A 163 -5.09 10.45 8.17
N LEU A 164 -5.20 9.32 7.49
CA LEU A 164 -5.90 9.19 6.21
C LEU A 164 -7.26 8.51 6.36
N ILE A 165 -7.34 7.53 7.26
CA ILE A 165 -8.57 6.78 7.51
C ILE A 165 -8.65 6.37 8.97
N ARG A 166 -9.84 6.41 9.53
CA ARG A 166 -10.17 5.91 10.86
C ARG A 166 -11.15 4.76 10.76
N LEU A 167 -10.79 3.66 11.39
CA LEU A 167 -11.58 2.45 11.45
C LEU A 167 -11.99 2.20 12.91
N ASN A 168 -13.27 2.01 13.14
CA ASN A 168 -13.84 1.70 14.44
C ASN A 168 -14.83 0.55 14.29
N GLY A 169 -14.58 -0.56 14.97
CA GLY A 169 -15.39 -1.77 14.83
C GLY A 169 -15.39 -2.31 13.38
N GLY A 170 -14.29 -2.14 12.63
CA GLY A 170 -14.21 -2.53 11.22
C GLY A 170 -14.96 -1.61 10.25
N ILE A 171 -15.58 -0.53 10.75
CA ILE A 171 -16.32 0.44 9.95
C ILE A 171 -15.46 1.69 9.74
N VAL A 172 -15.50 2.26 8.54
CA VAL A 172 -14.85 3.54 8.25
C VAL A 172 -15.62 4.65 8.93
N GLU A 173 -15.07 5.21 10.00
CA GLU A 173 -15.62 6.33 10.73
C GLU A 173 -15.24 7.67 10.08
N HIS A 174 -14.01 7.77 9.62
CA HIS A 174 -13.48 8.96 8.96
C HIS A 174 -12.55 8.56 7.83
N LYS A 175 -12.62 9.27 6.72
CA LYS A 175 -11.68 9.17 5.59
C LYS A 175 -11.35 10.59 5.13
N VAL A 176 -10.08 10.86 4.91
CA VAL A 176 -9.66 12.15 4.31
C VAL A 176 -10.27 12.25 2.92
N GLU A 177 -11.05 13.28 2.71
CA GLU A 177 -11.64 13.56 1.41
C GLU A 177 -10.61 14.27 0.50
N ALA A 178 -10.85 14.20 -0.81
CA ALA A 178 -10.10 14.96 -1.79
C ALA A 178 -10.16 16.47 -1.49
N THR A 179 -9.19 17.21 -1.95
CA THR A 179 -9.04 18.64 -1.68
C THR A 179 -10.30 19.43 -2.02
N THR A 180 -10.50 20.60 -1.38
CA THR A 180 -11.63 21.51 -1.58
C THR A 180 -11.84 21.89 -3.06
N TYR A 181 -10.78 21.87 -3.88
CA TYR A 181 -10.87 22.07 -5.33
C TYR A 181 -11.71 21.02 -6.04
N ASN A 182 -11.59 19.76 -5.64
CA ASN A 182 -12.36 18.66 -6.24
C ASN A 182 -13.86 18.81 -5.94
N ILE A 183 -14.21 19.23 -4.72
CA ILE A 183 -15.60 19.48 -4.33
C ILE A 183 -16.18 20.66 -5.12
N LEU A 184 -15.39 21.70 -5.36
CA LEU A 184 -15.80 22.85 -6.15
C LEU A 184 -16.02 22.47 -7.63
N GLU A 185 -15.10 21.69 -8.21
CA GLU A 185 -15.25 21.18 -9.58
C GLU A 185 -16.50 20.32 -9.74
N ASP A 186 -16.71 19.36 -8.84
CA ASP A 186 -17.90 18.50 -8.85
C ASP A 186 -19.20 19.32 -8.70
N THR A 187 -19.18 20.33 -7.83
CA THR A 187 -20.34 21.21 -7.60
C THR A 187 -20.63 22.04 -8.84
N LEU A 188 -19.59 22.61 -9.46
CA LEU A 188 -19.72 23.39 -10.70
C LEU A 188 -20.18 22.52 -11.86
N ALA A 189 -19.58 21.34 -12.03
CA ALA A 189 -19.97 20.38 -13.07
C ALA A 189 -21.43 19.96 -12.93
N ARG A 190 -21.88 19.66 -11.69
CA ARG A 190 -23.26 19.31 -11.41
C ARG A 190 -24.22 20.45 -11.73
N ARG A 191 -23.91 21.68 -11.27
CA ARG A 191 -24.75 22.87 -11.57
C ARG A 191 -24.82 23.13 -13.06
N THR A 192 -23.71 23.03 -13.78
CA THR A 192 -23.70 23.22 -15.23
C THR A 192 -24.54 22.15 -15.94
N PHE A 193 -24.48 20.91 -15.46
CA PHE A 193 -25.33 19.83 -15.98
C PHE A 193 -26.81 20.09 -15.70
N ASP A 194 -27.17 20.55 -14.50
CA ASP A 194 -28.54 20.85 -14.12
C ASP A 194 -29.13 22.02 -14.92
N GLU A 195 -28.30 22.99 -15.31
CA GLU A 195 -28.74 24.19 -16.08
C GLU A 195 -28.76 23.93 -17.60
N SER A 196 -27.82 23.19 -18.11
CA SER A 196 -27.57 23.06 -19.57
C SER A 196 -27.72 21.63 -20.11
N GLY A 197 -27.89 20.63 -19.23
CA GLY A 197 -27.89 19.23 -19.63
C GLY A 197 -26.49 18.76 -20.12
N ASN A 198 -26.49 17.76 -20.99
CA ASN A 198 -25.25 17.28 -21.60
C ASN A 198 -24.74 18.31 -22.61
N TYR A 199 -23.48 18.72 -22.45
CA TYR A 199 -22.83 19.64 -23.40
C TYR A 199 -21.42 19.17 -23.71
N ILE A 200 -20.90 19.59 -24.87
CA ILE A 200 -19.54 19.29 -25.30
C ILE A 200 -18.68 20.50 -25.05
N VAL A 201 -17.62 20.33 -24.26
CA VAL A 201 -16.58 21.35 -24.11
C VAL A 201 -15.62 21.24 -25.29
N ALA A 202 -15.50 22.31 -26.07
CA ALA A 202 -14.56 22.35 -27.18
C ALA A 202 -13.12 22.21 -26.66
N GLY A 203 -12.34 21.34 -27.28
CA GLY A 203 -10.92 21.13 -26.95
C GLY A 203 -10.56 19.77 -26.34
N PHE A 204 -11.54 18.87 -26.15
CA PHE A 204 -11.22 17.49 -25.81
C PHE A 204 -10.91 16.69 -27.08
N GLU A 205 -9.70 16.18 -27.16
CA GLU A 205 -9.40 15.08 -28.06
C GLU A 205 -9.77 13.78 -27.35
N LEU A 206 -10.76 13.08 -27.87
CA LEU A 206 -11.11 11.74 -27.42
C LEU A 206 -10.25 10.74 -28.21
N ASP A 207 -9.24 10.18 -27.54
CA ASP A 207 -8.43 9.11 -28.09
C ASP A 207 -9.02 7.76 -27.66
N VAL A 208 -9.63 7.07 -28.62
CA VAL A 208 -10.16 5.73 -28.38
C VAL A 208 -9.04 4.72 -28.57
N ARG A 209 -8.59 4.14 -27.47
CA ARG A 209 -7.56 3.09 -27.49
C ARG A 209 -8.20 1.73 -27.34
N GLU A 210 -7.64 0.77 -28.06
CA GLU A 210 -8.00 -0.63 -27.92
C GLU A 210 -7.68 -1.10 -26.49
N SER A 211 -8.64 -1.74 -25.84
CA SER A 211 -8.41 -2.33 -24.53
C SER A 211 -7.49 -3.54 -24.69
N LEU A 212 -6.25 -3.41 -24.26
CA LEU A 212 -5.29 -4.52 -24.16
C LEU A 212 -5.54 -5.37 -22.90
N ILE A 213 -6.80 -5.65 -22.57
CA ILE A 213 -7.12 -6.66 -21.59
C ILE A 213 -7.08 -7.97 -22.34
N ASP A 214 -6.03 -8.71 -22.05
CA ASP A 214 -5.71 -10.06 -22.47
C ASP A 214 -5.20 -10.23 -23.92
N GLY A 215 -3.84 -10.24 -23.97
CA GLY A 215 -3.22 -11.22 -24.84
C GLY A 215 -3.15 -12.53 -24.11
#